data_da6a3b272458df28aee681e40f0697c9
#
_entry.id   da6a3b272458df28aee681e40f0697c9
#
_cell.length_a   1.000
_cell.length_b   1.000
_cell.length_c   1.000
_cell.angle_alpha   90.00
_cell.angle_beta   90.00
_cell.angle_gamma   90.00
#
_symmetry.space_group_name_H-M   'P 1'
#
loop_
_entity.id
_entity.type
_entity.pdbx_description
1 polymer ?
#
loop_
_entity_poly.entity_id
_entity_poly.type
_entity_poly.pdbx_seq_one_letter_code
_entity_poly.pdbx_strand_id
1 'polypeptide(L)'
;MSHRQAPSVHLRVSAGDVGGRRLDAPRGIRPTQSLVREAIYDIVGPLVADAVVIDLFAGSGALGIEALSRGAAEATFIDQDERAVRVIRRNLESLGLPERGRAVRADVGRWLRASPDEVGRASLVLLDPPYNDAVLEQTLALLDALVAHGASVVAEHAHRQPLPSLGRLRTVRERRYGDTAVSVLVVE
;
A
#
# COMPACT_ATOMS: atom_id res chain seq x y z
N MET A 1 31.33 -10.17 -27.22
CA MET A 1 29.87 -10.43 -27.03
C MET A 1 29.37 -9.48 -25.97
N SER A 2 28.67 -8.42 -26.39
CA SER A 2 28.21 -7.36 -25.50
C SER A 2 26.90 -7.81 -24.81
N HIS A 3 26.95 -8.04 -23.50
CA HIS A 3 25.74 -8.28 -22.70
C HIS A 3 24.95 -6.96 -22.64
N ARG A 4 23.91 -6.85 -23.45
CA ARG A 4 22.89 -5.82 -23.26
C ARG A 4 22.24 -6.08 -21.89
N GLN A 5 22.62 -5.28 -20.89
CA GLN A 5 21.88 -5.20 -19.64
C GLN A 5 20.44 -4.78 -19.97
N ALA A 6 19.47 -5.58 -19.54
CA ALA A 6 18.06 -5.18 -19.59
C ALA A 6 17.90 -3.83 -18.87
N PRO A 7 17.04 -2.91 -19.38
CA PRO A 7 16.85 -1.61 -18.75
C PRO A 7 16.36 -1.84 -17.31
N SER A 8 17.07 -1.29 -16.36
CA SER A 8 16.63 -1.27 -14.96
C SER A 8 15.37 -0.42 -14.88
N VAL A 9 14.23 -1.04 -14.64
CA VAL A 9 12.99 -0.31 -14.36
C VAL A 9 13.18 0.42 -13.04
N HIS A 10 13.37 1.73 -13.12
CA HIS A 10 13.52 2.57 -11.94
C HIS A 10 12.14 2.93 -11.41
N LEU A 11 11.82 2.43 -10.22
CA LEU A 11 10.63 2.85 -9.49
C LEU A 11 10.75 4.34 -9.15
N ARG A 12 9.67 5.11 -9.38
CA ARG A 12 9.62 6.55 -9.09
C ARG A 12 8.32 6.89 -8.40
N VAL A 13 8.34 7.95 -7.61
CA VAL A 13 7.13 8.62 -7.12
C VAL A 13 6.46 9.30 -8.32
N SER A 14 5.15 9.10 -8.50
CA SER A 14 4.44 9.56 -9.69
C SER A 14 4.08 11.05 -9.63
N ALA A 15 3.66 11.54 -8.44
CA ALA A 15 3.17 12.91 -8.26
C ALA A 15 3.44 13.44 -6.84
N GLY A 16 3.03 14.69 -6.58
CA GLY A 16 3.13 15.35 -5.28
C GLY A 16 4.51 15.99 -5.02
N ASP A 17 4.78 16.27 -3.75
CA ASP A 17 5.94 17.08 -3.29
C ASP A 17 7.30 16.48 -3.69
N VAL A 18 7.40 15.16 -3.76
CA VAL A 18 8.61 14.44 -4.17
C VAL A 18 8.42 13.68 -5.49
N GLY A 19 7.46 14.12 -6.33
CA GLY A 19 7.18 13.55 -7.65
C GLY A 19 8.43 13.48 -8.54
N GLY A 20 8.55 12.41 -9.33
CA GLY A 20 9.69 12.13 -10.21
C GLY A 20 10.93 11.58 -9.49
N ARG A 21 11.02 11.65 -8.15
CA ARG A 21 12.16 11.12 -7.39
C ARG A 21 12.21 9.59 -7.46
N ARG A 22 13.41 9.06 -7.50
CA ARG A 22 13.65 7.61 -7.57
C ARG A 22 13.41 6.97 -6.20
N LEU A 23 12.88 5.74 -6.25
CA LEU A 23 12.77 4.84 -5.12
C LEU A 23 13.70 3.64 -5.33
N ASP A 24 14.39 3.25 -4.28
CA ASP A 24 15.02 1.95 -4.21
C ASP A 24 13.93 0.87 -4.13
N ALA A 25 14.18 -0.25 -4.79
CA ALA A 25 13.28 -1.39 -4.77
C ALA A 25 14.06 -2.69 -4.57
N PRO A 26 13.50 -3.68 -3.90
CA PRO A 26 14.03 -5.03 -3.92
C PRO A 26 14.10 -5.55 -5.36
N ARG A 27 15.08 -6.42 -5.66
CA ARG A 27 15.19 -7.02 -7.01
C ARG A 27 13.92 -7.79 -7.35
N GLY A 28 13.36 -7.57 -8.54
CA GLY A 28 12.24 -8.35 -9.06
C GLY A 28 10.87 -7.64 -9.10
N ILE A 29 10.81 -6.35 -8.83
CA ILE A 29 9.56 -5.57 -9.02
C ILE A 29 9.19 -5.54 -10.51
N ARG A 30 7.92 -5.86 -10.80
CA ARG A 30 7.37 -5.87 -12.17
C ARG A 30 6.97 -4.47 -12.62
N PRO A 31 7.12 -4.11 -13.92
CA PRO A 31 6.67 -2.81 -14.47
C PRO A 31 5.17 -2.54 -14.25
N THR A 32 4.34 -3.58 -14.20
CA THR A 32 2.90 -3.52 -13.98
C THR A 32 2.51 -2.82 -12.68
N GLN A 33 3.34 -2.94 -11.64
CA GLN A 33 3.08 -2.31 -10.34
C GLN A 33 3.06 -0.77 -10.41
N SER A 34 3.78 -0.15 -11.35
CA SER A 34 3.76 1.32 -11.49
C SER A 34 2.42 1.82 -12.05
N LEU A 35 1.85 1.13 -13.04
CA LEU A 35 0.54 1.50 -13.63
C LEU A 35 -0.60 1.29 -12.62
N VAL A 36 -0.57 0.18 -11.88
CA VAL A 36 -1.59 -0.10 -10.86
C VAL A 36 -1.52 0.93 -9.74
N ARG A 37 -0.31 1.31 -9.30
CA ARG A 37 -0.13 2.35 -8.29
C ARG A 37 -0.69 3.70 -8.74
N GLU A 38 -0.39 4.16 -9.95
CA GLU A 38 -0.97 5.38 -10.51
C GLU A 38 -2.50 5.30 -10.52
N ALA A 39 -3.03 4.18 -10.97
CA ALA A 39 -4.47 3.93 -11.00
C ALA A 39 -5.12 3.92 -9.60
N ILE A 40 -4.44 3.40 -8.58
CA ILE A 40 -4.89 3.50 -7.18
C ILE A 40 -5.07 4.97 -6.81
N TYR A 41 -4.05 5.81 -7.08
CA TYR A 41 -4.10 7.23 -6.72
C TYR A 41 -5.06 8.06 -7.57
N ASP A 42 -5.37 7.66 -8.78
CA ASP A 42 -6.47 8.24 -9.58
C ASP A 42 -7.84 7.96 -8.96
N ILE A 43 -7.96 6.85 -8.24
CA ILE A 43 -9.20 6.47 -7.56
C ILE A 43 -9.34 7.15 -6.20
N VAL A 44 -8.27 7.17 -5.40
CA VAL A 44 -8.28 7.61 -3.99
C VAL A 44 -7.72 9.00 -3.78
N GLY A 45 -7.28 9.69 -4.84
CA GLY A 45 -6.64 11.00 -4.73
C GLY A 45 -7.29 11.99 -3.75
N PRO A 46 -8.62 12.16 -3.76
CA PRO A 46 -9.31 13.03 -2.81
C PRO A 46 -9.24 12.60 -1.33
N LEU A 47 -8.93 11.32 -1.07
CA LEU A 47 -8.87 10.72 0.28
C LEU A 47 -7.48 10.78 0.90
N VAL A 48 -6.48 11.30 0.17
CA VAL A 48 -5.07 11.22 0.58
C VAL A 48 -4.64 12.44 1.40
N ALA A 49 -5.17 13.63 1.11
CA ALA A 49 -4.80 14.84 1.83
C ALA A 49 -5.09 14.69 3.34
N ASP A 50 -4.08 14.97 4.15
CA ASP A 50 -4.10 14.87 5.62
C ASP A 50 -4.42 13.45 6.17
N ALA A 51 -4.40 12.42 5.31
CA ALA A 51 -4.70 11.05 5.72
C ALA A 51 -3.63 10.48 6.67
N VAL A 52 -4.08 9.70 7.65
CA VAL A 52 -3.27 8.74 8.40
C VAL A 52 -3.31 7.42 7.63
N VAL A 53 -2.16 7.03 7.07
CA VAL A 53 -2.04 5.91 6.14
C VAL A 53 -1.39 4.70 6.79
N ILE A 54 -1.92 3.52 6.52
CA ILE A 54 -1.25 2.24 6.79
C ILE A 54 -1.02 1.53 5.45
N ASP A 55 0.24 1.18 5.17
CA ASP A 55 0.67 0.42 3.99
C ASP A 55 1.05 -1.00 4.42
N LEU A 56 0.17 -1.96 4.15
CA LEU A 56 0.33 -3.36 4.52
C LEU A 56 0.95 -4.15 3.37
N PHE A 57 1.88 -5.04 3.69
CA PHE A 57 2.74 -5.74 2.73
C PHE A 57 3.57 -4.76 1.89
N ALA A 58 4.13 -3.75 2.55
CA ALA A 58 4.62 -2.52 1.94
C ALA A 58 5.78 -2.67 0.94
N GLY A 59 6.54 -3.76 0.95
CA GLY A 59 7.61 -4.05 -0.01
C GLY A 59 8.66 -2.94 -0.11
N SER A 60 8.63 -2.16 -1.19
CA SER A 60 9.49 -0.98 -1.36
C SER A 60 8.97 0.28 -0.65
N GLY A 61 7.74 0.25 -0.14
CA GLY A 61 7.03 1.40 0.41
C GLY A 61 6.42 2.32 -0.66
N ALA A 62 6.37 1.88 -1.91
CA ALA A 62 6.00 2.76 -3.02
C ALA A 62 4.57 3.32 -2.89
N LEU A 63 3.62 2.54 -2.38
CA LEU A 63 2.26 3.01 -2.14
C LEU A 63 2.23 4.06 -1.03
N GLY A 64 2.67 3.76 0.18
CA GLY A 64 2.63 4.71 1.29
C GLY A 64 3.49 5.96 1.04
N ILE A 65 4.63 5.84 0.34
CA ILE A 65 5.47 6.99 -0.04
C ILE A 65 4.74 7.89 -1.06
N GLU A 66 4.04 7.31 -2.02
CA GLU A 66 3.20 8.07 -2.95
C GLU A 66 2.11 8.84 -2.18
N ALA A 67 1.47 8.23 -1.15
CA ALA A 67 0.53 8.92 -0.28
C ALA A 67 1.16 10.12 0.43
N LEU A 68 2.33 9.93 1.05
CA LEU A 68 3.08 11.00 1.70
C LEU A 68 3.41 12.14 0.73
N SER A 69 3.83 11.81 -0.49
CA SER A 69 4.11 12.78 -1.56
C SER A 69 2.89 13.58 -1.97
N ARG A 70 1.70 12.98 -1.91
CA ARG A 70 0.41 13.60 -2.25
C ARG A 70 -0.29 14.27 -1.08
N GLY A 71 0.38 14.43 0.05
CA GLY A 71 -0.12 15.21 1.18
C GLY A 71 -0.72 14.41 2.34
N ALA A 72 -0.54 13.08 2.40
CA ALA A 72 -0.90 12.33 3.60
C ALA A 72 -0.12 12.86 4.81
N ALA A 73 -0.74 12.94 5.97
CA ALA A 73 -0.11 13.45 7.19
C ALA A 73 1.03 12.54 7.63
N GLU A 74 0.76 11.25 7.73
CA GLU A 74 1.72 10.23 8.13
C GLU A 74 1.43 8.88 7.45
N ALA A 75 2.44 8.00 7.39
CA ALA A 75 2.30 6.64 6.89
C ALA A 75 3.07 5.63 7.74
N THR A 76 2.40 4.55 8.14
CA THR A 76 3.01 3.39 8.77
C THR A 76 3.10 2.25 7.78
N PHE A 77 4.31 1.75 7.55
CA PHE A 77 4.62 0.68 6.60
C PHE A 77 4.86 -0.63 7.35
N ILE A 78 4.10 -1.66 7.01
CA ILE A 78 4.23 -2.98 7.65
C ILE A 78 4.72 -4.00 6.63
N ASP A 79 5.82 -4.63 6.90
CA ASP A 79 6.34 -5.75 6.12
C ASP A 79 7.12 -6.73 7.02
N GLN A 80 7.01 -8.03 6.73
CA GLN A 80 7.74 -9.05 7.47
C GLN A 80 9.21 -9.19 7.03
N ASP A 81 9.52 -8.81 5.77
CA ASP A 81 10.89 -8.89 5.23
C ASP A 81 11.72 -7.71 5.74
N GLU A 82 12.76 -8.02 6.48
CA GLU A 82 13.73 -7.04 6.97
C GLU A 82 14.39 -6.24 5.84
N ARG A 83 14.55 -6.83 4.64
CA ARG A 83 15.13 -6.14 3.47
C ARG A 83 14.17 -5.07 2.97
N ALA A 84 12.86 -5.36 2.92
CA ALA A 84 11.83 -4.40 2.57
C ALA A 84 11.84 -3.22 3.57
N VAL A 85 11.82 -3.50 4.87
CA VAL A 85 11.86 -2.46 5.92
C VAL A 85 13.11 -1.57 5.80
N ARG A 86 14.29 -2.15 5.50
CA ARG A 86 15.51 -1.35 5.26
C ARG A 86 15.40 -0.48 4.00
N VAL A 87 14.78 -0.99 2.94
CA VAL A 87 14.56 -0.22 1.71
C VAL A 87 13.60 0.94 1.97
N ILE A 88 12.48 0.71 2.66
CA ILE A 88 11.52 1.76 3.02
C ILE A 88 12.22 2.88 3.81
N ARG A 89 12.99 2.55 4.83
CA ARG A 89 13.71 3.56 5.64
C ARG A 89 14.66 4.40 4.79
N ARG A 90 15.46 3.78 3.92
CA ARG A 90 16.34 4.51 3.00
C ARG A 90 15.56 5.41 2.04
N ASN A 91 14.45 4.94 1.52
CA ASN A 91 13.59 5.74 0.66
C ASN A 91 13.04 6.96 1.39
N LEU A 92 12.52 6.80 2.61
CA LEU A 92 12.03 7.90 3.44
C LEU A 92 13.12 8.92 3.73
N GLU A 93 14.31 8.48 4.12
CA GLU A 93 15.48 9.35 4.36
C GLU A 93 15.89 10.11 3.10
N SER A 94 16.04 9.40 1.96
CA SER A 94 16.48 10.01 0.70
C SER A 94 15.49 11.03 0.14
N LEU A 95 14.22 10.91 0.48
CA LEU A 95 13.14 11.79 0.05
C LEU A 95 12.87 12.94 1.04
N GLY A 96 13.50 12.95 2.21
CA GLY A 96 13.25 13.93 3.27
C GLY A 96 11.92 13.74 4.00
N LEU A 97 11.45 12.51 4.11
CA LEU A 97 10.17 12.14 4.74
C LEU A 97 10.32 11.30 6.04
N PRO A 98 11.49 11.27 6.76
CA PRO A 98 11.66 10.35 7.86
C PRO A 98 10.71 10.62 9.03
N GLU A 99 10.30 11.88 9.23
CA GLU A 99 9.39 12.28 10.33
C GLU A 99 7.92 11.94 10.04
N ARG A 100 7.57 11.68 8.78
CA ARG A 100 6.20 11.38 8.35
C ARG A 100 5.99 9.90 8.04
N GLY A 101 7.06 9.10 7.99
CA GLY A 101 7.00 7.68 7.64
C GLY A 101 7.64 6.78 8.69
N ARG A 102 6.95 5.74 9.12
CA ARG A 102 7.43 4.75 10.09
C ARG A 102 7.40 3.34 9.51
N ALA A 103 8.55 2.67 9.38
CA ALA A 103 8.65 1.30 8.88
C ALA A 103 8.79 0.29 10.03
N VAL A 104 7.86 -0.66 10.10
CA VAL A 104 7.75 -1.69 11.13
C VAL A 104 7.97 -3.06 10.52
N ARG A 105 8.90 -3.84 11.07
CA ARG A 105 9.08 -5.25 10.71
C ARG A 105 8.11 -6.10 11.51
N ALA A 106 7.07 -6.62 10.85
CA ALA A 106 6.10 -7.51 11.48
C ALA A 106 5.36 -8.35 10.43
N ASP A 107 4.86 -9.51 10.85
CA ASP A 107 3.76 -10.17 10.15
C ASP A 107 2.51 -9.31 10.24
N VAL A 108 1.85 -9.08 9.10
CA VAL A 108 0.70 -8.17 9.01
C VAL A 108 -0.45 -8.58 9.93
N GLY A 109 -0.83 -9.85 9.94
CA GLY A 109 -1.94 -10.33 10.76
C GLY A 109 -1.64 -10.21 12.25
N ARG A 110 -0.40 -10.46 12.66
CA ARG A 110 0.05 -10.30 14.05
C ARG A 110 0.05 -8.82 14.45
N TRP A 111 0.55 -7.95 13.58
CA TRP A 111 0.60 -6.51 13.85
C TRP A 111 -0.79 -5.90 13.98
N LEU A 112 -1.73 -6.24 13.09
CA LEU A 112 -3.12 -5.78 13.15
C LEU A 112 -3.77 -6.12 14.50
N ARG A 113 -3.57 -7.35 15.00
CA ARG A 113 -4.12 -7.77 16.31
C ARG A 113 -3.44 -7.07 17.50
N ALA A 114 -2.17 -6.71 17.37
CA ALA A 114 -1.39 -6.07 18.43
C ALA A 114 -1.57 -4.54 18.48
N SER A 115 -2.09 -3.92 17.43
CA SER A 115 -2.15 -2.45 17.27
C SER A 115 -3.55 -1.94 16.89
N PRO A 116 -4.63 -2.39 17.58
CA PRO A 116 -6.00 -2.03 17.19
C PRO A 116 -6.24 -0.52 17.24
N ASP A 117 -5.67 0.21 18.20
CA ASP A 117 -5.83 1.66 18.32
C ASP A 117 -5.16 2.42 17.16
N GLU A 118 -4.02 1.91 16.67
CA GLU A 118 -3.34 2.49 15.53
C GLU A 118 -4.14 2.26 14.23
N VAL A 119 -4.67 1.04 14.05
CA VAL A 119 -5.55 0.72 12.93
C VAL A 119 -6.84 1.53 12.97
N GLY A 120 -7.43 1.73 14.16
CA GLY A 120 -8.65 2.53 14.34
C GLY A 120 -8.45 4.03 14.05
N ARG A 121 -7.23 4.54 14.06
CA ARG A 121 -6.93 5.94 13.69
C ARG A 121 -6.65 6.12 12.19
N ALA A 122 -6.40 5.06 11.46
CA ALA A 122 -6.13 5.15 10.03
C ALA A 122 -7.38 5.57 9.26
N SER A 123 -7.22 6.56 8.40
CA SER A 123 -8.26 6.98 7.45
C SER A 123 -8.10 6.30 6.09
N LEU A 124 -6.89 5.80 5.78
CA LEU A 124 -6.60 5.09 4.54
C LEU A 124 -5.69 3.88 4.81
N VAL A 125 -6.14 2.69 4.45
CA VAL A 125 -5.34 1.47 4.49
C VAL A 125 -5.08 0.99 3.07
N LEU A 126 -3.82 0.80 2.72
CA LEU A 126 -3.35 0.27 1.44
C LEU A 126 -2.94 -1.19 1.64
N LEU A 127 -3.35 -2.06 0.73
CA LEU A 127 -3.21 -3.51 0.86
C LEU A 127 -2.80 -4.12 -0.49
N ASP A 128 -1.55 -4.56 -0.61
CA ASP A 128 -1.00 -5.28 -1.76
C ASP A 128 -0.38 -6.61 -1.29
N PRO A 129 -1.21 -7.59 -0.88
CA PRO A 129 -0.72 -8.86 -0.36
C PRO A 129 -0.08 -9.70 -1.48
N PRO A 130 0.81 -10.66 -1.12
CA PRO A 130 1.22 -11.68 -2.07
C PRO A 130 -0.03 -12.42 -2.59
N TYR A 131 -0.01 -12.86 -3.86
CA TYR A 131 -1.12 -13.58 -4.49
C TYR A 131 -1.42 -14.90 -3.74
N ASN A 132 -2.14 -14.78 -2.64
CA ASN A 132 -2.61 -15.87 -1.80
C ASN A 132 -3.96 -15.48 -1.22
N ASP A 133 -5.00 -16.15 -1.67
CA ASP A 133 -6.39 -15.87 -1.34
C ASP A 133 -6.63 -15.83 0.17
N ALA A 134 -6.07 -16.78 0.91
CA ALA A 134 -6.23 -16.85 2.36
C ALA A 134 -5.62 -15.65 3.09
N VAL A 135 -4.50 -15.09 2.61
CA VAL A 135 -3.86 -13.92 3.23
C VAL A 135 -4.73 -12.68 3.07
N LEU A 136 -5.27 -12.46 1.86
CA LEU A 136 -6.17 -11.34 1.59
C LEU A 136 -7.44 -11.44 2.44
N GLU A 137 -8.11 -12.59 2.43
CA GLU A 137 -9.35 -12.81 3.20
C GLU A 137 -9.15 -12.59 4.70
N GLN A 138 -8.10 -13.16 5.28
CA GLN A 138 -7.78 -12.99 6.71
C GLN A 138 -7.45 -11.54 7.05
N THR A 139 -6.73 -10.84 6.18
CA THR A 139 -6.36 -9.44 6.40
C THR A 139 -7.60 -8.55 6.33
N LEU A 140 -8.47 -8.75 5.34
CA LEU A 140 -9.72 -7.99 5.21
C LEU A 140 -10.66 -8.26 6.38
N ALA A 141 -10.75 -9.50 6.88
CA ALA A 141 -11.56 -9.83 8.05
C ALA A 141 -11.07 -9.12 9.32
N LEU A 142 -9.75 -8.99 9.50
CA LEU A 142 -9.18 -8.22 10.61
C LEU A 142 -9.45 -6.73 10.46
N LEU A 143 -9.26 -6.16 9.27
CA LEU A 143 -9.55 -4.76 8.99
C LEU A 143 -11.04 -4.44 9.18
N ASP A 144 -11.94 -5.32 8.77
CA ASP A 144 -13.38 -5.19 8.95
C ASP A 144 -13.76 -4.96 10.42
N ALA A 145 -13.06 -5.60 11.35
CA ALA A 145 -13.29 -5.44 12.78
C ALA A 145 -12.64 -4.19 13.38
N LEU A 146 -11.52 -3.70 12.79
CA LEU A 146 -10.63 -2.74 13.44
C LEU A 146 -10.75 -1.31 12.89
N VAL A 147 -10.97 -1.14 11.58
CA VAL A 147 -10.99 0.21 10.97
C VAL A 147 -12.19 1.01 11.43
N ALA A 148 -12.00 2.32 11.57
CA ALA A 148 -13.05 3.23 12.00
C ALA A 148 -14.09 3.47 10.89
N HIS A 149 -15.26 3.97 11.27
CA HIS A 149 -16.27 4.47 10.33
C HIS A 149 -15.68 5.58 9.45
N GLY A 150 -15.94 5.53 8.15
CA GLY A 150 -15.42 6.49 7.17
C GLY A 150 -13.98 6.20 6.69
N ALA A 151 -13.28 5.24 7.31
CA ALA A 151 -11.99 4.80 6.79
C ALA A 151 -12.15 4.06 5.47
N SER A 152 -11.17 4.24 4.59
CA SER A 152 -11.09 3.57 3.29
C SER A 152 -10.01 2.50 3.29
N VAL A 153 -10.32 1.33 2.76
CA VAL A 153 -9.39 0.23 2.53
C VAL A 153 -9.25 0.03 1.02
N VAL A 154 -8.03 0.08 0.51
CA VAL A 154 -7.73 -0.13 -0.91
C VAL A 154 -6.96 -1.43 -1.05
N ALA A 155 -7.57 -2.42 -1.68
CA ALA A 155 -6.98 -3.73 -1.87
C ALA A 155 -6.63 -3.97 -3.35
N GLU A 156 -5.35 -4.30 -3.61
CA GLU A 156 -4.93 -4.92 -4.86
C GLU A 156 -5.09 -6.44 -4.73
N HIS A 157 -5.70 -7.07 -5.71
CA HIS A 157 -5.92 -8.52 -5.71
C HIS A 157 -6.03 -9.08 -7.13
N ALA A 158 -5.98 -10.40 -7.26
CA ALA A 158 -6.23 -11.04 -8.54
C ALA A 158 -7.69 -10.81 -8.98
N HIS A 159 -7.90 -10.35 -10.23
CA HIS A 159 -9.24 -10.05 -10.74
C HIS A 159 -10.22 -11.25 -10.65
N ARG A 160 -9.70 -12.48 -10.77
CA ARG A 160 -10.52 -13.70 -10.70
C ARG A 160 -10.89 -14.13 -9.29
N GLN A 161 -10.33 -13.45 -8.29
CA GLN A 161 -10.60 -13.71 -6.88
C GLN A 161 -11.64 -12.72 -6.37
N PRO A 162 -12.87 -13.14 -6.09
CA PRO A 162 -13.86 -12.28 -5.47
C PRO A 162 -13.43 -11.95 -4.05
N LEU A 163 -13.73 -10.73 -3.60
CA LEU A 163 -13.52 -10.36 -2.21
C LEU A 163 -14.49 -11.11 -1.29
N PRO A 164 -14.10 -11.44 -0.05
CA PRO A 164 -14.97 -12.10 0.90
C PRO A 164 -16.16 -11.21 1.30
N SER A 165 -17.24 -11.81 1.72
CA SER A 165 -18.33 -11.09 2.38
C SER A 165 -17.85 -10.63 3.75
N LEU A 166 -17.92 -9.32 4.01
CA LEU A 166 -17.49 -8.68 5.24
C LEU A 166 -18.67 -8.12 6.02
N GLY A 167 -18.51 -7.94 7.33
CA GLY A 167 -19.56 -7.48 8.23
C GLY A 167 -19.87 -5.98 8.07
N ARG A 168 -18.83 -5.14 8.00
CA ARG A 168 -18.89 -3.68 8.01
C ARG A 168 -18.32 -3.05 6.73
N LEU A 169 -17.21 -3.58 6.21
CA LEU A 169 -16.60 -3.09 4.99
C LEU A 169 -17.44 -3.43 3.76
N ARG A 170 -17.73 -2.42 2.94
CA ARG A 170 -18.46 -2.56 1.66
C ARG A 170 -17.60 -2.10 0.52
N THR A 171 -17.53 -2.89 -0.56
CA THR A 171 -16.88 -2.48 -1.79
C THR A 171 -17.72 -1.40 -2.47
N VAL A 172 -17.17 -0.18 -2.54
CA VAL A 172 -17.82 0.96 -3.18
C VAL A 172 -17.32 1.20 -4.61
N ARG A 173 -16.15 0.67 -4.92
CA ARG A 173 -15.54 0.81 -6.25
C ARG A 173 -14.61 -0.35 -6.54
N GLU A 174 -14.63 -0.84 -7.78
CA GLU A 174 -13.67 -1.80 -8.31
C GLU A 174 -13.22 -1.37 -9.70
N ARG A 175 -11.94 -1.55 -10.01
CA ARG A 175 -11.34 -1.31 -11.31
C ARG A 175 -10.40 -2.45 -11.67
N ARG A 176 -10.47 -2.90 -12.91
CA ARG A 176 -9.63 -4.00 -13.42
C ARG A 176 -8.49 -3.47 -14.27
N TYR A 177 -7.30 -4.04 -14.07
CA TYR A 177 -6.07 -3.77 -14.81
C TYR A 177 -5.40 -5.09 -15.20
N GLY A 178 -5.76 -5.62 -16.37
CA GLY A 178 -5.32 -6.94 -16.79
C GLY A 178 -5.84 -8.06 -15.87
N ASP A 179 -4.93 -8.79 -15.23
CA ASP A 179 -5.25 -9.86 -14.28
C ASP A 179 -5.37 -9.38 -12.83
N THR A 180 -5.13 -8.09 -12.60
CA THR A 180 -5.23 -7.43 -11.29
C THR A 180 -6.53 -6.62 -11.20
N ALA A 181 -7.13 -6.58 -10.03
CA ALA A 181 -8.20 -5.66 -9.66
C ALA A 181 -7.76 -4.79 -8.48
N VAL A 182 -8.26 -3.56 -8.45
CA VAL A 182 -8.16 -2.62 -7.34
C VAL A 182 -9.56 -2.36 -6.81
N SER A 183 -9.80 -2.72 -5.57
CA SER A 183 -11.08 -2.51 -4.89
C SER A 183 -10.93 -1.50 -3.77
N VAL A 184 -11.88 -0.56 -3.69
CA VAL A 184 -12.00 0.38 -2.58
C VAL A 184 -13.18 -0.05 -1.72
N LEU A 185 -12.90 -0.28 -0.45
CA LEU A 185 -13.90 -0.65 0.55
C LEU A 185 -13.98 0.47 1.59
N VAL A 186 -15.18 0.71 2.10
CA VAL A 186 -15.43 1.68 3.18
C VAL A 186 -16.27 1.03 4.28
N VAL A 187 -16.14 1.56 5.50
CA VAL A 187 -17.03 1.19 6.61
C VAL A 187 -18.26 2.09 6.58
N GLU A 188 -19.41 1.45 6.36
CA GLU A 188 -20.72 2.09 6.45
C GLU A 188 -21.26 2.11 7.88
#